data_e047abdaf6d1da74318bc46278eafa29
#
_entry.id   e047abdaf6d1da74318bc46278eafa29
#
_cell.length_a   1.000
_cell.length_b   1.000
_cell.length_c   1.000
_cell.angle_alpha   90.00
_cell.angle_beta   90.00
_cell.angle_gamma   90.00
#
_symmetry.space_group_name_H-M   'P 1'
#
loop_
_entity.id
_entity.type
_entity.pdbx_description
1 polymer ?
#
loop_
_entity_poly.entity_id
_entity_poly.type
_entity_poly.pdbx_seq_one_letter_code
_entity_poly.pdbx_strand_id
1 'polypeptide(L)'
;MISGFNWAALALLFGYLALFFWGSAVAAQAAGRPVWLFARAKGRDRLAATGFRAAFALAFFGPLLWLAMPVLHKVDPLWTEGNAIALGLIGIFIAGLGAMVAFAAQMSMGSSWRVGVVGGETGDLVSGGLYRFSRNPTFVGQAALLTGVALTVPSVPTVLAPILFLWSA
;
A
#
# COMPACT_ATOMS: atom_id res chain seq x y z
N MET A 1 -9.81 -23.29 -1.89
CA MET A 1 -8.52 -22.77 -1.35
C MET A 1 -8.12 -21.43 -1.98
N ILE A 2 -8.16 -21.32 -3.29
CA ILE A 2 -7.77 -20.11 -4.05
C ILE A 2 -8.57 -18.86 -3.65
N SER A 3 -9.89 -18.98 -3.51
CA SER A 3 -10.74 -17.88 -3.04
C SER A 3 -10.34 -17.35 -1.65
N GLY A 4 -9.80 -18.19 -0.79
CA GLY A 4 -9.34 -17.78 0.55
C GLY A 4 -8.19 -16.79 0.50
N PHE A 5 -7.23 -16.97 -0.40
CA PHE A 5 -6.11 -16.03 -0.58
C PHE A 5 -6.56 -14.67 -1.13
N ASN A 6 -7.53 -14.67 -2.06
CA ASN A 6 -8.11 -13.41 -2.56
C ASN A 6 -8.80 -12.63 -1.43
N TRP A 7 -9.61 -13.32 -0.60
CA TRP A 7 -10.26 -12.68 0.54
C TRP A 7 -9.26 -12.19 1.59
N ALA A 8 -8.20 -12.97 1.87
CA ALA A 8 -7.15 -12.55 2.79
C ALA A 8 -6.41 -11.30 2.29
N ALA A 9 -6.05 -11.25 1.00
CA ALA A 9 -5.42 -10.09 0.39
C ALA A 9 -6.32 -8.86 0.47
N LEU A 10 -7.60 -8.98 0.14
CA LEU A 10 -8.58 -7.91 0.25
C LEU A 10 -8.75 -7.43 1.70
N ALA A 11 -8.84 -8.37 2.66
CA ALA A 11 -8.97 -8.01 4.07
C ALA A 11 -7.75 -7.22 4.58
N LEU A 12 -6.53 -7.62 4.20
CA LEU A 12 -5.31 -6.89 4.54
C LEU A 12 -5.28 -5.49 3.92
N LEU A 13 -5.64 -5.36 2.64
CA LEU A 13 -5.70 -4.07 1.96
C LEU A 13 -6.76 -3.15 2.57
N PHE A 14 -7.98 -3.65 2.81
CA PHE A 14 -9.04 -2.87 3.45
C PHE A 14 -8.67 -2.48 4.88
N GLY A 15 -8.16 -3.44 5.66
CA GLY A 15 -7.73 -3.19 7.02
C GLY A 15 -6.64 -2.12 7.07
N TYR A 16 -5.64 -2.23 6.20
CA TYR A 16 -4.57 -1.22 6.09
C TYR A 16 -5.12 0.16 5.70
N LEU A 17 -5.97 0.25 4.67
CA LEU A 17 -6.54 1.54 4.27
C LEU A 17 -7.43 2.15 5.35
N ALA A 18 -8.22 1.35 6.06
CA ALA A 18 -9.01 1.84 7.18
C ALA A 18 -8.11 2.45 8.27
N LEU A 19 -7.03 1.76 8.65
CA LEU A 19 -6.04 2.26 9.61
C LEU A 19 -5.30 3.50 9.08
N PHE A 20 -4.95 3.50 7.81
CA PHE A 20 -4.27 4.64 7.16
C PHE A 20 -5.13 5.91 7.17
N PHE A 21 -6.41 5.80 6.80
CA PHE A 21 -7.34 6.93 6.84
C PHE A 21 -7.65 7.38 8.27
N TRP A 22 -7.86 6.44 9.18
CA TRP A 22 -8.05 6.73 10.58
C TRP A 22 -6.85 7.45 11.20
N GLY A 23 -5.63 6.90 11.01
CA GLY A 23 -4.39 7.52 11.48
C GLY A 23 -4.15 8.90 10.86
N SER A 24 -4.51 9.09 9.58
CA SER A 24 -4.43 10.41 8.92
C SER A 24 -5.43 11.40 9.52
N ALA A 25 -6.64 10.97 9.91
CA ALA A 25 -7.61 11.82 10.58
C ALA A 25 -7.13 12.23 11.98
N VAL A 26 -6.58 11.29 12.74
CA VAL A 26 -5.98 11.57 14.06
C VAL A 26 -4.83 12.57 13.93
N ALA A 27 -3.94 12.39 12.97
CA ALA A 27 -2.83 13.29 12.74
C ALA A 27 -3.29 14.68 12.29
N ALA A 28 -4.34 14.79 11.47
CA ALA A 28 -4.92 16.06 11.06
C ALA A 28 -5.51 16.84 12.25
N GLN A 29 -6.20 16.14 13.16
CA GLN A 29 -6.71 16.72 14.39
C GLN A 29 -5.58 17.24 15.29
N ALA A 30 -4.54 16.41 15.49
CA ALA A 30 -3.38 16.78 16.31
C ALA A 30 -2.59 17.96 15.71
N ALA A 31 -2.52 18.05 14.38
CA ALA A 31 -1.81 19.12 13.67
C ALA A 31 -2.64 20.42 13.52
N GLY A 32 -3.95 20.38 13.73
CA GLY A 32 -4.86 21.51 13.45
C GLY A 32 -4.90 21.94 11.99
N ARG A 33 -4.48 21.07 11.05
CA ARG A 33 -4.37 21.35 9.61
C ARG A 33 -4.62 20.12 8.76
N PRO A 34 -5.05 20.31 7.48
CA PRO A 34 -5.20 19.20 6.55
C PRO A 34 -3.87 18.48 6.30
N VAL A 35 -3.86 17.14 6.36
CA VAL A 35 -2.68 16.30 6.06
C VAL A 35 -2.64 15.83 4.60
N TRP A 36 -3.73 16.05 3.84
CA TRP A 36 -3.85 15.64 2.44
C TRP A 36 -3.34 16.72 1.51
N LEU A 37 -2.13 16.55 1.01
CA LEU A 37 -1.49 17.51 0.11
C LEU A 37 -1.61 17.14 -1.37
N PHE A 38 -2.02 15.91 -1.68
CA PHE A 38 -2.18 15.44 -3.07
C PHE A 38 -3.11 16.29 -3.94
N ALA A 39 -4.11 16.95 -3.35
CA ALA A 39 -4.99 17.84 -4.10
C ALA A 39 -4.29 19.11 -4.62
N ARG A 40 -3.16 19.49 -3.99
CA ARG A 40 -2.35 20.66 -4.35
C ARG A 40 -1.13 20.30 -5.22
N ALA A 41 -0.91 18.99 -5.46
CA ALA A 41 0.23 18.50 -6.22
C ALA A 41 0.16 18.96 -7.69
N LYS A 42 1.27 19.43 -8.24
CA LYS A 42 1.43 19.88 -9.64
C LYS A 42 2.61 19.16 -10.29
N GLY A 43 2.63 19.10 -11.62
CA GLY A 43 3.75 18.54 -12.36
C GLY A 43 4.10 17.11 -11.95
N ARG A 44 5.34 16.86 -11.59
CA ARG A 44 5.86 15.53 -11.17
C ARG A 44 5.16 14.98 -9.94
N ASP A 45 4.84 15.82 -8.96
CA ASP A 45 4.15 15.39 -7.73
C ASP A 45 2.74 14.86 -8.02
N ARG A 46 2.06 15.42 -9.04
CA ARG A 46 0.77 14.93 -9.50
C ARG A 46 0.91 13.55 -10.16
N LEU A 47 1.96 13.32 -10.94
CA LEU A 47 2.22 12.00 -11.54
C LEU A 47 2.51 10.96 -10.45
N ALA A 48 3.34 11.29 -9.46
CA ALA A 48 3.62 10.45 -8.32
C ALA A 48 2.34 10.11 -7.54
N ALA A 49 1.50 11.11 -7.23
CA ALA A 49 0.22 10.91 -6.55
C ALA A 49 -0.75 10.02 -7.35
N THR A 50 -0.75 10.14 -8.68
CA THR A 50 -1.56 9.30 -9.56
C THR A 50 -1.04 7.87 -9.59
N GLY A 51 0.28 7.69 -9.72
CA GLY A 51 0.94 6.38 -9.68
C GLY A 51 0.67 5.65 -8.37
N PHE A 52 0.79 6.35 -7.24
CA PHE A 52 0.47 5.82 -5.92
C PHE A 52 -0.97 5.30 -5.85
N ARG A 53 -1.96 6.09 -6.28
CA ARG A 53 -3.38 5.69 -6.27
C ARG A 53 -3.63 4.51 -7.21
N ALA A 54 -3.05 4.55 -8.41
CA ALA A 54 -3.18 3.48 -9.39
C ALA A 54 -2.57 2.16 -8.88
N ALA A 55 -1.45 2.20 -8.16
CA ALA A 55 -0.83 1.03 -7.56
C ALA A 55 -1.77 0.34 -6.56
N PHE A 56 -2.38 1.10 -5.64
CA PHE A 56 -3.36 0.55 -4.70
C PHE A 56 -4.62 0.06 -5.42
N ALA A 57 -5.11 0.78 -6.44
CA ALA A 57 -6.24 0.32 -7.24
C ALA A 57 -5.94 -1.03 -7.93
N LEU A 58 -4.78 -1.20 -8.55
CA LEU A 58 -4.35 -2.45 -9.16
C LEU A 58 -4.28 -3.60 -8.14
N ALA A 59 -3.74 -3.34 -6.94
CA ALA A 59 -3.69 -4.32 -5.86
C ALA A 59 -5.07 -4.80 -5.41
N PHE A 60 -6.08 -3.91 -5.41
CA PHE A 60 -7.47 -4.27 -5.13
C PHE A 60 -8.14 -4.99 -6.29
N PHE A 61 -7.99 -4.45 -7.51
CA PHE A 61 -8.66 -4.99 -8.69
C PHE A 61 -8.19 -6.41 -9.01
N GLY A 62 -6.92 -6.75 -8.77
CA GLY A 62 -6.43 -8.12 -8.97
C GLY A 62 -7.32 -9.15 -8.27
N PRO A 63 -7.34 -9.22 -6.93
CA PRO A 63 -8.15 -10.19 -6.18
C PRO A 63 -9.65 -10.08 -6.46
N LEU A 64 -10.21 -8.85 -6.66
CA LEU A 64 -11.63 -8.65 -6.97
C LEU A 64 -12.02 -9.23 -8.32
N LEU A 65 -11.25 -8.96 -9.36
CA LEU A 65 -11.50 -9.51 -10.70
C LEU A 65 -11.43 -11.03 -10.72
N TRP A 66 -10.51 -11.61 -9.96
CA TRP A 66 -10.40 -13.05 -9.80
C TRP A 66 -11.64 -13.67 -9.15
N LEU A 67 -12.19 -13.02 -8.14
CA LEU A 67 -13.42 -13.48 -7.49
C LEU A 67 -14.65 -13.32 -8.38
N ALA A 68 -14.72 -12.20 -9.12
CA ALA A 68 -15.87 -11.87 -9.96
C ALA A 68 -15.87 -12.58 -11.32
N MET A 69 -14.68 -12.82 -11.88
CA MET A 69 -14.50 -13.34 -13.24
C MET A 69 -13.47 -14.48 -13.27
N PRO A 70 -13.81 -15.69 -12.79
CA PRO A 70 -12.87 -16.83 -12.75
C PRO A 70 -12.26 -17.20 -14.11
N VAL A 71 -12.93 -16.81 -15.21
CA VAL A 71 -12.42 -17.04 -16.58
C VAL A 71 -11.06 -16.35 -16.82
N LEU A 72 -10.76 -15.28 -16.11
CA LEU A 72 -9.49 -14.57 -16.19
C LEU A 72 -8.30 -15.45 -15.80
N HIS A 73 -8.51 -16.52 -15.04
CA HIS A 73 -7.52 -17.52 -14.72
C HIS A 73 -6.89 -18.18 -15.97
N LYS A 74 -7.65 -18.22 -17.06
CA LYS A 74 -7.19 -18.81 -18.33
C LYS A 74 -6.41 -17.83 -19.20
N VAL A 75 -6.49 -16.53 -18.91
CA VAL A 75 -5.96 -15.44 -19.74
C VAL A 75 -4.76 -14.77 -19.08
N ASP A 76 -4.71 -14.72 -17.76
CA ASP A 76 -3.61 -14.10 -17.04
C ASP A 76 -2.37 -15.02 -17.04
N PRO A 77 -1.24 -14.58 -17.65
CA PRO A 77 -0.05 -15.41 -17.82
C PRO A 77 0.69 -15.68 -16.49
N LEU A 78 0.40 -14.92 -15.43
CA LEU A 78 1.02 -15.09 -14.10
C LEU A 78 0.24 -16.07 -13.23
N TRP A 79 -0.94 -16.48 -13.70
CA TRP A 79 -1.71 -17.49 -13.02
C TRP A 79 -1.13 -18.88 -13.26
N THR A 80 -0.72 -19.49 -12.18
CA THR A 80 -0.36 -20.91 -12.19
C THR A 80 -1.37 -21.68 -11.34
N GLU A 81 -2.01 -22.70 -11.90
CA GLU A 81 -2.96 -23.58 -11.19
C GLU A 81 -2.34 -24.27 -9.96
N GLY A 82 -1.03 -24.27 -9.88
CA GLY A 82 -0.26 -24.82 -8.78
C GLY A 82 0.33 -23.78 -7.83
N ASN A 83 -0.35 -22.66 -7.62
CA ASN A 83 0.15 -21.66 -6.68
C ASN A 83 0.45 -22.33 -5.33
N ALA A 84 1.73 -22.53 -5.04
CA ALA A 84 2.15 -23.23 -3.86
C ALA A 84 1.55 -22.52 -2.64
N ILE A 85 0.78 -23.23 -1.82
CA ILE A 85 0.18 -22.72 -0.59
C ILE A 85 1.22 -21.94 0.24
N ALA A 86 2.46 -22.44 0.24
CA ALA A 86 3.59 -21.78 0.89
C ALA A 86 3.82 -20.36 0.39
N LEU A 87 3.77 -20.11 -0.94
CA LEU A 87 3.96 -18.77 -1.52
C LEU A 87 2.84 -17.81 -1.09
N GLY A 88 1.60 -18.30 -1.10
CA GLY A 88 0.45 -17.52 -0.64
C GLY A 88 0.54 -17.16 0.85
N LEU A 89 0.95 -18.09 1.71
CA LEU A 89 1.15 -17.84 3.14
C LEU A 89 2.31 -16.87 3.40
N ILE A 90 3.42 -17.02 2.69
CA ILE A 90 4.55 -16.07 2.76
C ILE A 90 4.07 -14.67 2.33
N GLY A 91 3.29 -14.59 1.25
CA GLY A 91 2.71 -13.34 0.77
C GLY A 91 1.84 -12.66 1.82
N ILE A 92 0.92 -13.41 2.46
CA ILE A 92 0.07 -12.90 3.55
C ILE A 92 0.92 -12.38 4.71
N PHE A 93 1.95 -13.13 5.10
CA PHE A 93 2.85 -12.73 6.18
C PHE A 93 3.60 -11.42 5.85
N ILE A 94 4.16 -11.32 4.64
CA ILE A 94 4.85 -10.10 4.17
C ILE A 94 3.88 -8.93 4.08
N ALA A 95 2.67 -9.14 3.56
CA ALA A 95 1.65 -8.10 3.46
C ALA A 95 1.22 -7.60 4.84
N GLY A 96 0.97 -8.50 5.79
CA GLY A 96 0.60 -8.17 7.16
C GLY A 96 1.70 -7.39 7.87
N LEU A 97 2.94 -7.85 7.78
CA LEU A 97 4.10 -7.15 8.35
C LEU A 97 4.28 -5.76 7.71
N GLY A 98 4.14 -5.67 6.38
CA GLY A 98 4.21 -4.40 5.66
C GLY A 98 3.15 -3.40 6.12
N ALA A 99 1.90 -3.85 6.26
CA ALA A 99 0.80 -3.04 6.77
C ALA A 99 1.09 -2.53 8.20
N MET A 100 1.58 -3.40 9.08
CA MET A 100 1.95 -3.02 10.45
C MET A 100 3.07 -1.99 10.50
N VAL A 101 4.14 -2.20 9.72
CA VAL A 101 5.28 -1.26 9.63
C VAL A 101 4.81 0.09 9.09
N ALA A 102 4.02 0.10 8.02
CA ALA A 102 3.50 1.33 7.43
C ALA A 102 2.63 2.12 8.43
N PHE A 103 1.73 1.43 9.13
CA PHE A 103 0.86 2.06 10.11
C PHE A 103 1.63 2.55 11.34
N ALA A 104 2.56 1.74 11.90
CA ALA A 104 3.40 2.14 13.02
C ALA A 104 4.27 3.36 12.68
N ALA A 105 4.82 3.41 11.47
CA ALA A 105 5.58 4.55 10.98
C ALA A 105 4.71 5.81 10.85
N GLN A 106 3.50 5.68 10.30
CA GLN A 106 2.53 6.77 10.22
C GLN A 106 2.21 7.34 11.60
N MET A 107 1.89 6.48 12.57
CA MET A 107 1.58 6.90 13.94
C MET A 107 2.78 7.55 14.63
N SER A 108 4.00 7.11 14.33
CA SER A 108 5.24 7.70 14.88
C SER A 108 5.49 9.13 14.41
N MET A 109 4.91 9.56 13.28
CA MET A 109 5.01 10.95 12.82
C MET A 109 4.08 11.92 13.57
N GLY A 110 2.99 11.42 14.17
CA GLY A 110 2.04 12.25 14.90
C GLY A 110 1.57 13.47 14.09
N SER A 111 1.69 14.67 14.66
CA SER A 111 1.30 15.95 14.03
C SER A 111 2.15 16.32 12.79
N SER A 112 3.32 15.69 12.61
CA SER A 112 4.18 15.87 11.41
C SER A 112 3.70 15.06 10.20
N TRP A 113 2.74 14.14 10.38
CA TRP A 113 2.21 13.31 9.30
C TRP A 113 1.57 14.13 8.18
N ARG A 114 1.88 13.75 6.94
CA ARG A 114 1.27 14.31 5.73
C ARG A 114 1.32 13.30 4.57
N VAL A 115 0.35 13.41 3.69
CA VAL A 115 0.23 12.60 2.48
C VAL A 115 0.56 13.48 1.27
N GLY A 116 1.74 13.28 0.71
CA GLY A 116 2.31 14.12 -0.35
C GLY A 116 3.27 15.18 0.17
N VAL A 117 3.98 15.81 -0.75
CA VAL A 117 4.95 16.88 -0.48
C VAL A 117 4.52 18.14 -1.21
N VAL A 118 4.54 19.27 -0.53
CA VAL A 118 4.38 20.61 -1.14
C VAL A 118 5.53 21.45 -0.65
N GLY A 119 6.22 22.10 -1.59
CA GLY A 119 7.38 22.94 -1.29
C GLY A 119 7.03 24.05 -0.28
N GLY A 120 7.87 24.24 0.74
CA GLY A 120 7.70 25.25 1.76
C GLY A 120 6.92 24.84 3.01
N GLU A 121 6.21 23.70 2.99
CA GLU A 121 5.57 23.15 4.20
C GLU A 121 6.48 22.10 4.83
N THR A 122 7.28 22.51 5.82
CA THR A 122 8.12 21.60 6.62
C THR A 122 7.48 21.38 7.98
N GLY A 123 7.42 20.11 8.44
CA GLY A 123 7.12 19.77 9.83
C GLY A 123 8.41 19.47 10.59
N ASP A 124 8.27 19.17 11.89
CA ASP A 124 9.41 18.74 12.70
C ASP A 124 10.01 17.44 12.14
N LEU A 125 11.35 17.37 12.16
CA LEU A 125 12.07 16.19 11.68
C LEU A 125 11.91 15.05 12.70
N VAL A 126 11.23 13.98 12.28
CA VAL A 126 11.14 12.74 13.06
C VAL A 126 12.34 11.87 12.74
N SER A 127 13.20 11.60 13.74
CA SER A 127 14.41 10.78 13.60
C SER A 127 14.44 9.54 14.51
N GLY A 128 13.41 9.36 15.33
CA GLY A 128 13.31 8.24 16.28
C GLY A 128 12.62 6.99 15.70
N GLY A 129 12.68 5.87 16.44
CA GLY A 129 11.95 4.64 16.08
C GLY A 129 12.33 4.09 14.71
N LEU A 130 11.33 3.82 13.86
CA LEU A 130 11.51 3.30 12.51
C LEU A 130 12.26 4.26 11.56
N TYR A 131 12.20 5.57 11.84
CA TYR A 131 12.89 6.61 11.06
C TYR A 131 14.42 6.61 11.22
N ARG A 132 14.96 5.84 12.19
CA ARG A 132 16.41 5.58 12.30
C ARG A 132 16.91 4.65 11.18
N PHE A 133 16.06 3.76 10.68
CA PHE A 133 16.42 2.75 9.69
C PHE A 133 16.09 3.17 8.26
N SER A 134 15.08 3.99 8.08
CA SER A 134 14.65 4.47 6.76
C SER A 134 14.14 5.91 6.85
N ARG A 135 14.38 6.71 5.82
CA ARG A 135 13.82 8.06 5.72
C ARG A 135 12.30 8.06 5.49
N ASN A 136 11.78 6.98 4.95
CA ASN A 136 10.34 6.81 4.71
C ASN A 136 9.88 5.38 5.02
N PRO A 137 9.82 5.00 6.32
CA PRO A 137 9.43 3.64 6.71
C PRO A 137 7.98 3.32 6.36
N THR A 138 7.09 4.31 6.28
CA THR A 138 5.71 4.12 5.79
C THR A 138 5.71 3.61 4.37
N PHE A 139 6.53 4.20 3.50
CA PHE A 139 6.66 3.80 2.11
C PHE A 139 7.23 2.37 1.98
N VAL A 140 8.26 2.04 2.77
CA VAL A 140 8.82 0.68 2.81
C VAL A 140 7.75 -0.33 3.22
N GLY A 141 6.95 -0.03 4.25
CA GLY A 141 5.86 -0.89 4.69
C GLY A 141 4.77 -1.06 3.62
N GLN A 142 4.40 0.01 2.92
CA GLN A 142 3.44 -0.05 1.81
C GLN A 142 3.97 -0.86 0.62
N ALA A 143 5.26 -0.72 0.27
CA ALA A 143 5.89 -1.53 -0.76
C ALA A 143 5.86 -3.03 -0.39
N ALA A 144 6.16 -3.36 0.87
CA ALA A 144 6.07 -4.72 1.38
C ALA A 144 4.64 -5.26 1.35
N LEU A 145 3.65 -4.45 1.75
CA LEU A 145 2.22 -4.80 1.67
C LEU A 145 1.83 -5.18 0.22
N LEU A 146 2.13 -4.31 -0.75
CA LEU A 146 1.77 -4.53 -2.15
C LEU A 146 2.52 -5.74 -2.74
N THR A 147 3.79 -5.92 -2.40
CA THR A 147 4.58 -7.09 -2.81
C THR A 147 4.00 -8.37 -2.20
N GLY A 148 3.63 -8.36 -0.93
CA GLY A 148 2.99 -9.48 -0.26
C GLY A 148 1.64 -9.85 -0.90
N VAL A 149 0.84 -8.86 -1.28
CA VAL A 149 -0.42 -9.09 -2.04
C VAL A 149 -0.13 -9.72 -3.40
N ALA A 150 0.90 -9.26 -4.12
CA ALA A 150 1.30 -9.85 -5.40
C ALA A 150 1.76 -11.31 -5.27
N LEU A 151 2.44 -11.66 -4.17
CA LEU A 151 2.83 -13.04 -3.88
C LEU A 151 1.63 -13.91 -3.46
N THR A 152 0.66 -13.31 -2.76
CA THR A 152 -0.55 -14.01 -2.29
C THR A 152 -1.48 -14.36 -3.44
N VAL A 153 -1.66 -13.43 -4.37
CA VAL A 153 -2.53 -13.54 -5.56
C VAL A 153 -1.74 -13.10 -6.77
N PRO A 154 -0.85 -13.95 -7.31
CA PRO A 154 -0.07 -13.60 -8.51
C PRO A 154 -0.99 -13.37 -9.70
N SER A 155 -1.01 -12.16 -10.19
CA SER A 155 -1.77 -11.75 -11.38
C SER A 155 -1.11 -10.50 -11.98
N VAL A 156 -1.38 -10.22 -13.25
CA VAL A 156 -0.81 -9.03 -13.89
C VAL A 156 -1.09 -7.75 -13.08
N PRO A 157 -2.34 -7.47 -12.65
CA PRO A 157 -2.61 -6.26 -11.85
C PRO A 157 -1.83 -6.22 -10.53
N THR A 158 -1.81 -7.34 -9.79
CA THR A 158 -1.16 -7.36 -8.46
C THR A 158 0.35 -7.24 -8.53
N VAL A 159 1.00 -7.79 -9.59
CA VAL A 159 2.44 -7.67 -9.79
C VAL A 159 2.82 -6.27 -10.30
N LEU A 160 1.99 -5.65 -11.12
CA LEU A 160 2.20 -4.27 -11.56
C LEU A 160 2.05 -3.25 -10.40
N ALA A 161 1.26 -3.57 -9.38
CA ALA A 161 1.01 -2.67 -8.26
C ALA A 161 2.31 -2.24 -7.52
N PRO A 162 3.16 -3.14 -7.00
CA PRO A 162 4.40 -2.73 -6.34
C PRO A 162 5.39 -2.06 -7.29
N ILE A 163 5.43 -2.45 -8.57
CA ILE A 163 6.31 -1.83 -9.58
C ILE A 163 5.91 -0.38 -9.78
N LEU A 164 4.62 -0.13 -10.02
CA LEU A 164 4.09 1.23 -10.19
C LEU A 164 4.24 2.07 -8.93
N PHE A 165 4.06 1.45 -7.75
CA PHE A 165 4.25 2.11 -6.47
C PHE A 165 5.69 2.58 -6.31
N LEU A 166 6.68 1.72 -6.54
CA LEU A 166 8.10 2.06 -6.46
C LEU A 166 8.52 3.10 -7.49
N TRP A 167 7.93 3.06 -8.70
CA TRP A 167 8.17 4.08 -9.71
C TRP A 167 7.61 5.45 -9.33
N SER A 168 6.53 5.48 -8.55
CA SER A 168 5.88 6.73 -8.09
C SER A 168 6.54 7.36 -6.86
N ALA A 169 7.56 6.71 -6.29
CA ALA A 169 8.34 7.17 -5.14
C ALA A 169 9.35 8.22 -5.54
#